data_ccfcb7816244b145e388e73cff85fb03
#
_entry.id   ccfcb7816244b145e388e73cff85fb03
#
_cell.length_a   1.000
_cell.length_b   1.000
_cell.length_c   1.000
_cell.angle_alpha   90.00
_cell.angle_beta   90.00
_cell.angle_gamma   90.00
#
_symmetry.space_group_name_H-M   'P 1'
#
loop_
_entity.id
_entity.type
_entity.pdbx_description
1 polymer ?
#
loop_
_entity_poly.entity_id
_entity_poly.type
_entity_poly.pdbx_seq_one_letter_code
_entity_poly.pdbx_strand_id
1 'polypeptide(L)' 'MDLKLYMFETCPYCKKVFREIEAEGRTDIEYHDIRKNEDDRLELIKVGGKQQVPCLFIDGSPMYESDDIVQWLKDHPQAV' A
#
# COMPACT_ATOMS: atom_id res chain seq x y z
N MET A 1 12.81 -6.92 1.64
CA MET A 1 12.08 -6.02 0.73
C MET A 1 11.25 -5.06 1.54
N ASP A 2 11.32 -3.77 1.26
CA ASP A 2 10.61 -2.74 2.00
C ASP A 2 9.25 -2.47 1.34
N LEU A 3 8.16 -2.76 2.05
CA LEU A 3 6.81 -2.61 1.54
C LEU A 3 6.02 -1.65 2.43
N LYS A 4 5.67 -0.50 1.87
CA LYS A 4 4.90 0.52 2.58
C LYS A 4 3.60 0.80 1.83
N LEU A 5 2.48 0.57 2.50
CA LEU A 5 1.17 0.80 1.91
C LEU A 5 0.60 2.12 2.41
N TYR A 6 0.48 3.08 1.50
CA TYR A 6 -0.17 4.37 1.79
C TYR A 6 -1.66 4.21 1.54
N MET A 7 -2.48 4.51 2.56
CA MET A 7 -3.90 4.16 2.59
C MET A 7 -4.68 5.05 3.55
N PHE A 8 -5.97 4.86 3.60
CA PHE A 8 -6.80 5.24 4.75
C PHE A 8 -7.93 4.21 4.91
N GLU A 9 -8.41 4.07 6.16
CA GLU A 9 -9.26 2.94 6.56
C GLU A 9 -10.56 2.81 5.78
N THR A 10 -11.20 3.94 5.43
CA THR A 10 -12.51 3.94 4.79
C THR A 10 -12.47 3.94 3.27
N CYS A 11 -11.29 3.87 2.68
CA CYS A 11 -11.14 3.87 1.22
C CYS A 11 -11.59 2.51 0.64
N PRO A 12 -12.59 2.49 -0.26
CA PRO A 12 -13.07 1.22 -0.83
C PRO A 12 -12.00 0.46 -1.60
N TYR A 13 -11.16 1.16 -2.33
CA TYR A 13 -10.08 0.53 -3.11
C TYR A 13 -8.97 -0.01 -2.21
N CYS A 14 -8.70 0.68 -1.09
CA CYS A 14 -7.74 0.19 -0.10
C CYS A 14 -8.23 -1.11 0.53
N LYS A 15 -9.54 -1.26 0.72
CA LYS A 15 -10.12 -2.48 1.30
C LYS A 15 -9.85 -3.73 0.47
N LYS A 16 -9.76 -3.61 -0.85
CA LYS A 16 -9.37 -4.73 -1.71
C LYS A 16 -7.96 -5.22 -1.36
N VAL A 17 -7.05 -4.28 -1.16
CA VAL A 17 -5.67 -4.59 -0.80
C VAL A 17 -5.61 -5.19 0.60
N PHE A 18 -6.35 -4.63 1.55
CA PHE A 18 -6.43 -5.17 2.92
C PHE A 18 -6.90 -6.61 2.93
N ARG A 19 -7.92 -6.93 2.14
CA ARG A 19 -8.46 -8.30 2.05
C ARG A 19 -7.41 -9.27 1.53
N GLU A 20 -6.63 -8.86 0.53
CA GLU A 20 -5.57 -9.71 -0.01
C GLU A 20 -4.46 -9.92 1.01
N ILE A 21 -4.04 -8.87 1.71
CA ILE A 21 -3.02 -8.96 2.75
C ILE A 21 -3.48 -9.92 3.85
N GLU A 22 -4.74 -9.79 4.29
CA GLU A 22 -5.31 -10.64 5.32
C GLU A 22 -5.42 -12.09 4.85
N ALA A 23 -5.90 -12.30 3.62
CA ALA A 23 -6.04 -13.65 3.04
C ALA A 23 -4.70 -14.37 2.93
N GLU A 24 -3.61 -13.64 2.67
CA GLU A 24 -2.26 -14.20 2.60
C GLU A 24 -1.59 -14.31 3.96
N GLY A 25 -2.18 -13.72 5.01
CA GLY A 25 -1.58 -13.70 6.33
C GLY A 25 -0.26 -12.92 6.39
N ARG A 26 -0.13 -11.87 5.57
CA ARG A 26 1.13 -11.13 5.46
C ARG A 26 1.39 -10.26 6.69
N THR A 27 2.66 -10.23 7.09
CA THR A 27 3.15 -9.40 8.20
C THR A 27 4.26 -8.44 7.75
N ASP A 28 4.53 -8.38 6.45
CA ASP A 28 5.64 -7.62 5.88
C ASP A 28 5.23 -6.24 5.35
N ILE A 29 3.98 -5.83 5.59
CA ILE A 29 3.45 -4.56 5.10
C ILE A 29 3.46 -3.52 6.20
N GLU A 30 4.10 -2.38 5.97
CA GLU A 30 4.06 -1.23 6.86
C GLU A 30 2.95 -0.30 6.38
N TYR A 31 2.00 0.00 7.27
CA TYR A 31 0.85 0.84 6.92
C TYR A 31 1.12 2.31 7.22
N HIS A 32 0.76 3.17 6.27
CA HIS A 32 0.89 4.62 6.38
C HIS A 32 -0.47 5.25 6.07
N ASP A 33 -1.22 5.61 7.12
CA ASP A 33 -2.54 6.22 6.97
C ASP A 33 -2.40 7.72 6.73
N ILE A 34 -2.72 8.15 5.52
CA ILE A 34 -2.53 9.55 5.09
C ILE A 34 -3.53 10.51 5.74
N ARG A 35 -4.60 10.01 6.35
CA ARG A 35 -5.55 10.85 7.09
C ARG A 35 -5.15 11.03 8.54
N LYS A 36 -4.42 10.07 9.09
CA LYS A 36 -3.97 10.12 10.49
C LYS A 36 -2.61 10.79 10.65
N ASN A 37 -1.82 10.80 9.58
CA ASN A 37 -0.47 11.33 9.63
C ASN A 37 -0.18 12.20 8.40
N GLU A 38 -0.03 13.50 8.64
CA GLU A 38 0.25 14.48 7.58
C GLU A 38 1.57 14.22 6.88
N ASP A 39 2.58 13.75 7.60
CA ASP A 39 3.89 13.44 7.01
C ASP A 39 3.78 12.31 5.99
N ASP A 40 2.91 11.33 6.25
CA ASP A 40 2.67 10.24 5.31
C ASP A 40 1.98 10.74 4.04
N ARG A 41 1.04 11.66 4.18
CA ARG A 41 0.38 12.28 3.03
C ARG A 41 1.36 13.04 2.16
N LEU A 42 2.23 13.83 2.79
CA LEU A 42 3.25 14.62 2.07
C LEU A 42 4.27 13.73 1.38
N GLU A 43 4.66 12.64 2.03
CA GLU A 43 5.60 11.68 1.45
C GLU A 43 5.00 10.98 0.22
N LEU A 44 3.71 10.63 0.28
CA LEU A 44 3.00 10.04 -0.86
C LEU A 44 3.02 10.97 -2.06
N ILE A 45 2.73 12.25 -1.85
CA ILE A 45 2.72 13.25 -2.91
C ILE A 45 4.13 13.46 -3.47
N LYS A 46 5.11 13.57 -2.58
CA LYS A 46 6.50 13.86 -2.95
C LYS A 46 7.12 12.74 -3.78
N VAL A 47 6.99 11.51 -3.33
CA VAL A 47 7.64 10.36 -3.97
C VAL A 47 6.75 9.75 -5.06
N GLY A 48 5.46 9.63 -4.79
CA GLY A 48 4.52 9.05 -5.72
C GLY A 48 4.05 9.99 -6.83
N GLY A 49 4.13 11.28 -6.58
CA GLY A 49 3.73 12.32 -7.56
C GLY A 49 2.27 12.72 -7.50
N LYS A 50 1.44 12.02 -6.74
CA LYS A 50 0.02 12.36 -6.60
C LYS A 50 -0.57 11.81 -5.31
N GLN A 51 -1.63 12.44 -4.83
CA GLN A 51 -2.36 11.99 -3.65
C GLN A 51 -3.46 11.01 -4.06
N GLN A 52 -3.07 9.77 -4.31
CA GLN A 52 -4.01 8.70 -4.66
C GLN A 52 -3.70 7.47 -3.83
N VAL A 53 -4.72 6.89 -3.21
CA VAL A 53 -4.59 5.65 -2.46
C VAL A 53 -5.51 4.58 -3.05
N PRO A 54 -5.17 3.28 -2.91
CA PRO A 54 -3.96 2.78 -2.28
C PRO A 54 -2.71 2.99 -3.15
N CYS A 55 -1.57 3.11 -2.49
CA CYS A 55 -0.28 3.17 -3.17
C CYS A 55 0.70 2.30 -2.40
N LEU A 56 1.29 1.32 -3.07
CA LEU A 56 2.29 0.45 -2.46
C LEU A 56 3.67 0.90 -2.91
N PHE A 57 4.52 1.28 -1.95
CA PHE A 57 5.91 1.59 -2.22
C PHE A 57 6.72 0.31 -2.06
N ILE A 58 7.27 -0.18 -3.18
CA ILE A 58 8.08 -1.40 -3.22
C ILE A 58 9.53 -0.95 -3.32
N ASP A 59 10.26 -1.05 -2.21
CA ASP A 59 11.64 -0.55 -2.12
C ASP A 59 11.76 0.90 -2.62
N GLY A 60 10.77 1.73 -2.26
CA GLY A 60 10.73 3.14 -2.63
C GLY A 60 10.07 3.46 -3.96
N SER A 61 9.69 2.46 -4.74
CA SER A 61 9.01 2.66 -6.03
C SER A 61 7.50 2.60 -5.87
N PRO A 62 6.76 3.65 -6.23
CA PRO A 62 5.32 3.67 -6.06
C PRO A 62 4.58 2.81 -7.08
N MET A 63 3.59 2.06 -6.61
CA MET A 63 2.66 1.33 -7.46
C MET A 63 1.25 1.77 -7.09
N TYR A 64 0.54 2.38 -8.03
CA TYR A 64 -0.85 2.77 -7.87
C TYR A 64 -1.77 1.67 -8.41
N GLU A 65 -3.07 1.86 -8.31
CA GLU A 65 -4.12 0.95 -8.76
C GLU A 65 -4.25 -0.31 -7.88
N SER A 66 -5.39 -0.42 -7.22
CA SER A 66 -5.63 -1.51 -6.26
C SER A 66 -5.50 -2.90 -6.89
N ASP A 67 -5.96 -3.06 -8.12
CA ASP A 67 -5.90 -4.38 -8.80
C ASP A 67 -4.47 -4.77 -9.12
N ASP A 68 -3.63 -3.81 -9.51
CA ASP A 68 -2.21 -4.07 -9.78
C ASP A 68 -1.46 -4.42 -8.50
N ILE A 69 -1.80 -3.74 -7.40
CA ILE A 69 -1.20 -4.02 -6.09
C ILE A 69 -1.56 -5.43 -5.64
N VAL A 70 -2.83 -5.80 -5.75
CA VAL A 70 -3.30 -7.15 -5.39
C VAL A 70 -2.57 -8.21 -6.22
N GLN A 71 -2.45 -7.98 -7.53
CA GLN A 71 -1.74 -8.93 -8.40
C GLN A 71 -0.27 -9.06 -8.03
N TRP A 72 0.39 -7.92 -7.75
CA TRP A 72 1.78 -7.94 -7.31
C TRP A 72 1.97 -8.76 -6.04
N LEU A 73 1.07 -8.58 -5.06
CA LEU A 73 1.12 -9.33 -3.80
C LEU A 73 0.97 -10.82 -4.05
N LYS A 74 0.07 -11.22 -4.95
CA LYS A 74 -0.11 -12.65 -5.30
C LYS A 74 1.13 -13.23 -5.96
N ASP A 75 1.80 -12.45 -6.80
CA ASP A 75 2.99 -12.87 -7.53
C ASP A 75 4.25 -12.88 -6.65
N HIS A 76 4.21 -12.18 -5.52
CA HIS A 76 5.34 -12.03 -4.60
C HIS A 76 4.93 -12.41 -3.18
N PRO A 77 4.65 -13.70 -2.90
CA PRO A 77 4.25 -14.11 -1.55
C PRO A 77 5.36 -13.80 -0.55
N GLN A 78 4.93 -13.53 0.70
CA GLN A 78 5.86 -13.22 1.76
C GLN A 78 6.78 -14.41 2.02
N ALA A 79 8.09 -14.15 2.05
CA ALA A 79 9.07 -15.17 2.40
C ALA A 79 8.93 -15.55 3.87
N VAL A 80 9.02 -16.83 4.16
CA VAL A 80 8.87 -17.38 5.51
C VAL A 80 10.23 -17.61 6.13
#